data_0e14619595d8c5d49a1002dec3e47a2d
#
_entry.id   0e14619595d8c5d49a1002dec3e47a2d
#
_cell.length_a   1.000
_cell.length_b   1.000
_cell.length_c   1.000
_cell.angle_alpha   90.00
_cell.angle_beta   90.00
_cell.angle_gamma   90.00
#
_symmetry.space_group_name_H-M   'P 1'
#
loop_
_entity.id
_entity.type
_entity.pdbx_description
1 polymer ?
#
loop_
_entity_poly.entity_id
_entity_poly.type
_entity_poly.pdbx_seq_one_letter_code
_entity_poly.pdbx_strand_id
1 'polypeptide(L)'
;MMAFRGRYWGHWRQAGCWLAAACALMQTVGAQAQTVAPGIGPTTERKWVDAWAVSYLPTTVNGARQAAPTFHNQTLRLNMFLKLGGTAVRVKLTNRFSTAPLVIGGAHVALRRSAGGAASGPDILPETDRVLTFGGARTLELEAGKEMWSDPVDLAVRQHEDVTVSLFLPESTAPEAFHPTGLKTHYIAVGDHCGDATLASADAGSRITMYLFVSDVQVLAPAESKVIVALGDSITDGAAAANDLNAAWPDVLSKRLPALPDGTPVSVINMGIGSNRLVTADAAGPTGFKRLEDDVLSRPNVWRLILLEGINDISYEQAPAETLIAAYEQVIDNAHARGIKVVGATLLPIQNSRKDTPANEATRQAVNKWIRESHRFDAVLDFEKVVQDPQNPLRIRRDLTTDYVHPNTEGYRLMGESISLDLFE
;
A
#
# COMPACT_ATOMS: atom_id res chain seq x y z
N MET A 1 4.05 -6.69 -66.07
CA MET A 1 4.16 -5.63 -67.06
C MET A 1 4.90 -4.47 -66.40
N MET A 2 6.09 -4.16 -66.93
CA MET A 2 6.94 -2.96 -66.88
C MET A 2 7.33 -2.45 -65.47
N ALA A 3 8.53 -2.61 -64.88
CA ALA A 3 9.89 -2.28 -65.35
C ALA A 3 10.09 -0.80 -65.71
N PHE A 4 10.90 -0.09 -64.88
CA PHE A 4 11.99 0.75 -65.35
C PHE A 4 12.93 1.14 -64.21
N ARG A 5 14.06 0.87 -64.26
CA ARG A 5 15.46 1.07 -64.05
C ARG A 5 15.88 2.53 -64.29
N GLY A 6 16.88 2.98 -63.57
CA GLY A 6 17.70 4.14 -63.87
C GLY A 6 18.84 4.37 -62.87
N ARG A 7 20.01 3.86 -63.22
CA ARG A 7 21.35 4.14 -62.64
C ARG A 7 21.92 5.42 -63.22
N TYR A 8 22.91 6.04 -62.53
CA TYR A 8 24.17 6.65 -63.03
C TYR A 8 24.92 7.21 -61.81
N TRP A 9 26.10 6.85 -61.43
CA TRP A 9 27.52 6.81 -61.82
C TRP A 9 28.18 8.19 -62.00
N GLY A 10 29.35 8.35 -61.39
CA GLY A 10 30.50 9.13 -61.85
C GLY A 10 31.14 10.01 -60.78
N HIS A 11 32.18 9.69 -60.20
CA HIS A 11 33.64 9.61 -60.45
C HIS A 11 34.43 10.89 -60.13
N TRP A 12 35.47 10.73 -59.28
CA TRP A 12 36.86 11.27 -59.32
C TRP A 12 37.09 12.75 -59.00
N ARG A 13 38.11 13.18 -58.22
CA ARG A 13 39.55 13.02 -58.30
C ARG A 13 40.28 13.48 -57.04
N GLN A 14 41.47 12.92 -56.86
CA GLN A 14 42.56 13.20 -55.94
C GLN A 14 43.29 14.51 -56.19
N ALA A 15 44.02 15.01 -55.21
CA ALA A 15 45.37 15.58 -55.15
C ALA A 15 45.46 16.53 -53.97
N GLY A 16 46.46 16.66 -53.15
CA GLY A 16 47.83 16.25 -53.11
C GLY A 16 48.53 16.93 -51.93
N CYS A 17 49.56 16.32 -51.40
CA CYS A 17 50.42 16.75 -50.29
C CYS A 17 50.94 18.18 -50.35
N TRP A 18 51.20 18.79 -49.17
CA TRP A 18 52.49 19.42 -48.83
C TRP A 18 52.72 19.42 -47.32
N LEU A 19 53.91 18.94 -46.94
CA LEU A 19 54.51 18.99 -45.58
C LEU A 19 54.99 20.41 -45.28
N ALA A 20 54.79 20.85 -44.02
CA ALA A 20 55.65 21.84 -43.42
C ALA A 20 55.78 21.51 -41.93
N ALA A 21 56.97 21.12 -41.52
CA ALA A 21 57.36 20.91 -40.14
C ALA A 21 57.57 22.27 -39.46
N ALA A 22 56.94 22.46 -38.29
CA ALA A 22 57.30 23.48 -37.34
C ALA A 22 57.42 22.84 -35.96
N CYS A 23 58.63 22.72 -35.45
CA CYS A 23 58.93 22.39 -34.06
C CYS A 23 58.46 23.56 -33.16
N ALA A 24 57.52 23.26 -32.30
CA ALA A 24 57.23 24.12 -31.14
C ALA A 24 57.41 23.28 -29.87
N LEU A 25 58.33 23.72 -29.03
CA LEU A 25 58.56 23.20 -27.68
C LEU A 25 57.26 23.40 -26.87
N MET A 26 56.62 22.31 -26.50
CA MET A 26 55.59 22.33 -25.48
C MET A 26 56.23 21.99 -24.13
N GLN A 27 56.27 22.99 -23.25
CA GLN A 27 56.50 22.79 -21.81
C GLN A 27 55.29 22.02 -21.26
N THR A 28 55.50 20.82 -20.78
CA THR A 28 54.54 20.04 -20.03
C THR A 28 54.34 20.65 -18.65
N VAL A 29 53.30 21.44 -18.46
CA VAL A 29 52.74 21.74 -17.14
C VAL A 29 52.02 20.50 -16.68
N GLY A 30 52.61 19.76 -15.75
CA GLY A 30 51.99 18.64 -15.09
C GLY A 30 50.76 19.11 -14.31
N ALA A 31 49.58 18.94 -14.83
CA ALA A 31 48.35 19.04 -14.07
C ALA A 31 48.25 17.77 -13.17
N GLN A 32 48.62 17.93 -11.89
CA GLN A 32 48.26 16.94 -10.87
C GLN A 32 46.72 16.92 -10.78
N ALA A 33 46.11 15.86 -11.31
CA ALA A 33 44.74 15.55 -11.02
C ALA A 33 44.63 15.25 -9.51
N GLN A 34 44.17 16.20 -8.75
CA GLN A 34 43.67 15.93 -7.40
C GLN A 34 42.47 14.98 -7.56
N THR A 35 42.69 13.71 -7.23
CA THR A 35 41.60 12.78 -6.96
C THR A 35 40.87 13.30 -5.73
N VAL A 36 39.77 14.03 -5.98
CA VAL A 36 38.77 14.32 -4.95
C VAL A 36 38.20 12.95 -4.57
N ALA A 37 38.60 12.46 -3.40
CA ALA A 37 37.92 11.33 -2.78
C ALA A 37 36.44 11.65 -2.77
N PRO A 38 35.56 10.69 -3.15
CA PRO A 38 34.14 10.93 -3.03
C PRO A 38 33.86 11.28 -1.57
N GLY A 39 33.43 12.51 -1.33
CA GLY A 39 33.02 12.95 -0.02
C GLY A 39 31.96 11.98 0.46
N ILE A 40 32.23 11.29 1.56
CA ILE A 40 31.22 10.57 2.32
C ILE A 40 30.27 11.68 2.79
N GLY A 41 29.20 11.91 2.04
CA GLY A 41 28.11 12.75 2.51
C GLY A 41 27.66 12.21 3.88
N PRO A 42 27.07 13.03 4.75
CA PRO A 42 26.63 12.58 6.06
C PRO A 42 25.81 11.30 5.88
N THR A 43 26.25 10.21 6.53
CA THR A 43 25.48 8.96 6.58
C THR A 43 24.19 9.30 7.31
N THR A 44 23.11 9.54 6.58
CA THR A 44 21.79 9.78 7.15
C THR A 44 21.44 8.57 8.01
N GLU A 45 21.17 8.81 9.27
CA GLU A 45 20.65 7.77 10.18
C GLU A 45 19.49 7.06 9.49
N ARG A 46 19.42 5.73 9.62
CA ARG A 46 18.35 4.93 9.01
C ARG A 46 17.53 4.23 10.09
N LYS A 47 16.23 4.10 9.84
CA LYS A 47 15.28 3.41 10.72
C LYS A 47 14.38 2.49 9.93
N TRP A 48 13.81 1.54 10.63
CA TRP A 48 12.73 0.69 10.08
C TRP A 48 11.46 1.51 9.99
N VAL A 49 10.92 1.65 8.79
CA VAL A 49 9.73 2.45 8.48
C VAL A 49 8.77 1.61 7.67
N ASP A 50 7.48 1.73 7.96
CA ASP A 50 6.43 1.00 7.25
C ASP A 50 6.39 1.40 5.77
N ALA A 51 6.59 0.42 4.90
CA ALA A 51 6.48 0.57 3.47
C ALA A 51 5.17 -0.04 2.93
N TRP A 52 4.62 -0.99 3.66
CA TRP A 52 3.32 -1.60 3.41
C TRP A 52 2.79 -2.21 4.69
N ALA A 53 1.49 -2.11 4.92
CA ALA A 53 0.79 -2.81 5.99
C ALA A 53 -0.69 -2.94 5.67
N VAL A 54 -1.36 -3.87 6.34
CA VAL A 54 -2.82 -4.06 6.34
C VAL A 54 -3.32 -4.45 7.72
N SER A 55 -4.54 -4.06 8.04
CA SER A 55 -5.25 -4.52 9.24
C SER A 55 -5.96 -5.84 8.98
N TYR A 56 -6.01 -6.70 9.98
CA TYR A 56 -6.60 -8.03 9.89
C TYR A 56 -7.95 -8.11 10.61
N LEU A 57 -8.84 -8.94 10.06
CA LEU A 57 -10.10 -9.37 10.64
C LEU A 57 -10.02 -10.83 11.09
N PRO A 58 -10.77 -11.25 12.12
CA PRO A 58 -10.99 -12.66 12.35
C PRO A 58 -11.80 -13.26 11.18
N THR A 59 -11.44 -14.49 10.77
CA THR A 59 -12.22 -15.22 9.74
C THR A 59 -13.60 -15.66 10.23
N THR A 60 -13.82 -15.70 11.55
CA THR A 60 -15.14 -15.98 12.12
C THR A 60 -15.74 -14.69 12.65
N VAL A 61 -16.81 -14.22 12.01
CA VAL A 61 -17.54 -13.00 12.36
C VAL A 61 -18.98 -13.41 12.69
N ASN A 62 -19.47 -13.02 13.87
CA ASN A 62 -20.83 -13.36 14.34
C ASN A 62 -21.14 -14.88 14.27
N GLY A 63 -20.16 -15.73 14.55
CA GLY A 63 -20.29 -17.19 14.49
C GLY A 63 -20.27 -17.78 13.07
N ALA A 64 -20.24 -16.97 12.03
CA ALA A 64 -20.13 -17.40 10.64
C ALA A 64 -18.67 -17.30 10.16
N ARG A 65 -18.12 -18.41 9.67
CA ARG A 65 -16.78 -18.42 9.07
C ARG A 65 -16.82 -17.82 7.66
N GLN A 66 -15.95 -16.88 7.40
CA GLN A 66 -15.71 -16.33 6.08
C GLN A 66 -14.90 -17.33 5.23
N ALA A 67 -15.11 -17.29 3.91
CA ALA A 67 -14.42 -18.17 2.99
C ALA A 67 -12.95 -17.76 2.85
N ALA A 68 -12.07 -18.49 3.51
CA ALA A 68 -10.63 -18.43 3.33
C ALA A 68 -10.12 -19.84 2.97
N PRO A 69 -9.10 -19.99 2.10
CA PRO A 69 -8.58 -21.28 1.72
C PRO A 69 -7.92 -21.97 2.92
N THR A 70 -7.97 -23.31 2.94
CA THR A 70 -7.13 -24.13 3.82
C THR A 70 -5.94 -24.60 3.03
N PHE A 71 -4.76 -24.48 3.59
CA PHE A 71 -3.49 -24.88 2.97
C PHE A 71 -3.07 -26.25 3.49
N HIS A 72 -2.35 -27.00 2.68
CA HIS A 72 -1.64 -28.21 3.06
C HIS A 72 -0.56 -28.50 2.02
N ASN A 73 0.70 -28.53 2.43
CA ASN A 73 1.85 -28.69 1.54
C ASN A 73 1.78 -27.73 0.32
N GLN A 74 1.62 -26.43 0.60
CA GLN A 74 1.45 -25.39 -0.42
C GLN A 74 2.31 -24.17 -0.15
N THR A 75 2.75 -23.54 -1.22
CA THR A 75 3.35 -22.21 -1.19
C THR A 75 2.29 -21.16 -1.50
N LEU A 76 2.15 -20.18 -0.61
CA LEU A 76 1.37 -18.96 -0.82
C LEU A 76 2.33 -17.84 -1.21
N ARG A 77 2.12 -17.24 -2.39
CA ARG A 77 2.92 -16.13 -2.92
C ARG A 77 2.10 -14.86 -2.91
N LEU A 78 2.44 -13.94 -2.00
CA LEU A 78 1.75 -12.68 -1.75
C LEU A 78 2.48 -11.53 -2.41
N ASN A 79 1.78 -10.69 -3.16
CA ASN A 79 2.32 -9.52 -3.83
C ASN A 79 1.91 -8.24 -3.06
N MET A 80 2.86 -7.33 -2.82
CA MET A 80 2.67 -6.09 -2.07
C MET A 80 3.28 -4.92 -2.82
N PHE A 81 2.56 -3.80 -2.87
CA PHE A 81 3.01 -2.55 -3.48
C PHE A 81 3.59 -1.65 -2.40
N LEU A 82 4.92 -1.50 -2.38
CA LEU A 82 5.61 -0.73 -1.36
C LEU A 82 5.42 0.77 -1.55
N LYS A 83 5.13 1.49 -0.48
CA LYS A 83 4.91 2.93 -0.45
C LYS A 83 6.18 3.72 -0.09
N LEU A 84 7.26 3.02 0.26
CA LEU A 84 8.55 3.61 0.62
C LEU A 84 9.67 2.72 0.11
N GLY A 85 10.76 3.32 -0.36
CA GLY A 85 11.99 2.63 -0.72
C GLY A 85 12.95 2.51 0.46
N GLY A 86 13.88 1.55 0.37
CA GLY A 86 14.91 1.35 1.38
C GLY A 86 16.02 0.41 0.93
N THR A 87 17.00 0.18 1.80
CA THR A 87 18.20 -0.63 1.49
C THR A 87 18.10 -2.07 2.00
N ALA A 88 17.21 -2.32 2.95
CA ALA A 88 16.93 -3.63 3.50
C ALA A 88 15.43 -3.75 3.80
N VAL A 89 14.96 -4.98 3.90
CA VAL A 89 13.54 -5.32 4.14
C VAL A 89 13.42 -6.26 5.32
N ARG A 90 12.33 -6.13 6.10
CA ARG A 90 11.84 -7.13 7.03
C ARG A 90 10.33 -7.28 6.92
N VAL A 91 9.84 -8.47 7.19
CA VAL A 91 8.44 -8.86 7.02
C VAL A 91 7.87 -9.30 8.36
N LYS A 92 6.67 -8.83 8.72
CA LYS A 92 5.98 -9.29 9.92
C LYS A 92 4.97 -10.38 9.54
N LEU A 93 5.13 -11.55 10.15
CA LEU A 93 4.12 -12.60 10.11
C LEU A 93 3.14 -12.41 11.24
N THR A 94 1.87 -12.72 10.97
CA THR A 94 0.78 -12.61 11.93
C THR A 94 0.00 -13.91 12.04
N ASN A 95 -0.23 -14.32 13.29
CA ASN A 95 -1.15 -15.38 13.67
C ASN A 95 -2.26 -14.79 14.58
N ARG A 96 -2.56 -13.51 14.40
CA ARG A 96 -3.56 -12.75 15.16
C ARG A 96 -4.93 -13.41 15.04
N PHE A 97 -5.71 -13.37 16.09
CA PHE A 97 -7.03 -14.02 16.19
C PHE A 97 -7.04 -15.55 16.11
N SER A 98 -5.91 -16.20 15.88
CA SER A 98 -5.83 -17.65 15.78
C SER A 98 -5.83 -18.34 17.13
N THR A 99 -6.37 -19.55 17.16
CA THR A 99 -6.43 -20.43 18.33
C THR A 99 -5.40 -21.58 18.27
N ALA A 100 -4.76 -21.75 17.11
CA ALA A 100 -3.74 -22.75 16.85
C ALA A 100 -2.41 -22.12 16.40
N PRO A 101 -1.26 -22.78 16.58
CA PRO A 101 0.01 -22.32 16.03
C PRO A 101 -0.02 -22.27 14.51
N LEU A 102 0.76 -21.35 13.93
CA LEU A 102 1.03 -21.26 12.50
C LEU A 102 2.43 -21.81 12.20
N VAL A 103 2.50 -22.90 11.42
CA VAL A 103 3.77 -23.50 11.02
C VAL A 103 4.17 -23.00 9.62
N ILE A 104 5.34 -22.39 9.53
CA ILE A 104 5.98 -21.91 8.29
C ILE A 104 7.20 -22.77 8.03
N GLY A 105 7.19 -23.56 6.95
CA GLY A 105 8.29 -24.44 6.55
C GLY A 105 9.39 -23.71 5.77
N GLY A 106 9.08 -22.54 5.20
CA GLY A 106 10.01 -21.68 4.46
C GLY A 106 9.37 -20.33 4.17
N ALA A 107 10.19 -19.29 4.12
CA ALA A 107 9.74 -17.94 3.78
C ALA A 107 10.79 -17.21 2.96
N HIS A 108 10.38 -16.53 1.90
CA HIS A 108 11.25 -15.76 1.01
C HIS A 108 10.63 -14.39 0.69
N VAL A 109 11.48 -13.42 0.35
CA VAL A 109 11.07 -12.13 -0.22
C VAL A 109 11.91 -11.82 -1.44
N ALA A 110 11.27 -11.32 -2.51
CA ALA A 110 11.92 -10.93 -3.75
C ALA A 110 11.21 -9.75 -4.41
N LEU A 111 11.86 -9.09 -5.36
CA LEU A 111 11.17 -8.16 -6.26
C LEU A 111 10.28 -8.96 -7.23
N ARG A 112 9.05 -8.49 -7.42
CA ARG A 112 8.13 -9.06 -8.40
C ARG A 112 8.60 -8.72 -9.82
N ARG A 113 8.56 -9.68 -10.72
CA ARG A 113 8.86 -9.44 -12.14
C ARG A 113 7.76 -8.58 -12.78
N SER A 114 8.13 -7.47 -13.39
CA SER A 114 7.22 -6.65 -14.18
C SER A 114 7.37 -6.97 -15.67
N ALA A 115 6.27 -7.19 -16.35
CA ALA A 115 6.23 -7.33 -17.81
C ALA A 115 5.57 -6.08 -18.41
N GLY A 116 6.31 -5.37 -19.28
CA GLY A 116 5.77 -4.19 -19.98
C GLY A 116 5.36 -3.01 -19.09
N GLY A 117 6.00 -2.87 -17.91
CA GLY A 117 5.75 -1.77 -16.98
C GLY A 117 4.63 -2.01 -15.95
N ALA A 118 3.83 -3.07 -16.11
CA ALA A 118 2.87 -3.51 -15.10
C ALA A 118 3.34 -4.82 -14.47
N ALA A 119 3.30 -4.90 -13.14
CA ALA A 119 3.58 -6.15 -12.43
C ALA A 119 2.45 -7.15 -12.72
N SER A 120 2.77 -8.28 -13.35
CA SER A 120 1.80 -9.30 -13.72
C SER A 120 2.35 -10.71 -13.45
N GLY A 121 1.45 -11.63 -13.10
CA GLY A 121 1.82 -13.01 -12.84
C GLY A 121 2.50 -13.24 -11.48
N PRO A 122 2.91 -14.50 -11.23
CA PRO A 122 3.51 -14.93 -9.98
C PRO A 122 5.04 -14.79 -9.94
N ASP A 123 5.67 -14.32 -11.01
CA ASP A 123 7.10 -14.42 -11.23
C ASP A 123 7.89 -13.40 -10.39
N ILE A 124 9.05 -13.82 -9.92
CA ILE A 124 10.01 -12.98 -9.19
C ILE A 124 11.28 -12.78 -10.01
N LEU A 125 12.10 -11.80 -9.64
CA LEU A 125 13.44 -11.60 -10.11
C LEU A 125 14.40 -12.46 -9.25
N PRO A 126 14.93 -13.60 -9.76
CA PRO A 126 15.63 -14.57 -8.93
C PRO A 126 16.90 -14.04 -8.30
N GLU A 127 17.57 -13.07 -8.90
CA GLU A 127 18.75 -12.40 -8.35
C GLU A 127 18.43 -11.57 -7.09
N THR A 128 17.16 -11.26 -6.87
CA THR A 128 16.66 -10.48 -5.73
C THR A 128 16.09 -11.36 -4.62
N ASP A 129 15.99 -12.67 -4.84
CA ASP A 129 15.42 -13.60 -3.86
C ASP A 129 16.27 -13.66 -2.58
N ARG A 130 15.60 -13.52 -1.45
CA ARG A 130 16.20 -13.59 -0.11
C ARG A 130 15.38 -14.51 0.78
N VAL A 131 16.07 -15.47 1.39
CA VAL A 131 15.49 -16.30 2.44
C VAL A 131 15.22 -15.45 3.67
N LEU A 132 13.99 -15.48 4.16
CA LEU A 132 13.64 -14.90 5.45
C LEU A 132 13.94 -15.90 6.57
N THR A 133 14.52 -15.40 7.65
CA THR A 133 14.75 -16.17 8.88
C THR A 133 14.06 -15.48 10.06
N PHE A 134 13.89 -16.23 11.13
CA PHE A 134 13.21 -15.79 12.35
C PHE A 134 14.09 -16.16 13.54
N GLY A 135 14.88 -15.20 14.05
CA GLY A 135 15.93 -15.47 15.03
C GLY A 135 17.01 -16.43 14.52
N GLY A 136 17.34 -16.34 13.22
CA GLY A 136 18.30 -17.22 12.54
C GLY A 136 17.72 -18.53 12.00
N ALA A 137 16.50 -18.93 12.39
CA ALA A 137 15.85 -20.16 11.91
C ALA A 137 15.11 -19.92 10.59
N ARG A 138 15.17 -20.88 9.65
CA ARG A 138 14.46 -20.84 8.35
C ARG A 138 13.00 -21.27 8.45
N THR A 139 12.65 -21.96 9.53
CA THR A 139 11.30 -22.42 9.84
C THR A 139 10.77 -21.64 11.05
N LEU A 140 9.46 -21.52 11.16
CA LEU A 140 8.83 -20.84 12.28
C LEU A 140 7.58 -21.60 12.70
N GLU A 141 7.43 -21.82 14.02
CA GLU A 141 6.16 -22.12 14.65
C GLU A 141 5.73 -20.89 15.44
N LEU A 142 4.76 -20.15 14.89
CA LEU A 142 4.24 -18.93 15.49
C LEU A 142 3.03 -19.24 16.34
N GLU A 143 3.13 -19.05 17.66
CA GLU A 143 2.06 -19.31 18.61
C GLU A 143 0.75 -18.60 18.25
N ALA A 144 -0.35 -19.14 18.73
CA ALA A 144 -1.68 -18.55 18.60
C ALA A 144 -1.71 -17.09 19.10
N GLY A 145 -2.30 -16.20 18.33
CA GLY A 145 -2.45 -14.78 18.66
C GLY A 145 -1.16 -13.95 18.62
N LYS A 146 -0.01 -14.53 18.20
CA LYS A 146 1.28 -13.83 18.15
C LYS A 146 1.61 -13.29 16.75
N GLU A 147 2.55 -12.37 16.74
CA GLU A 147 3.15 -11.78 15.56
C GLU A 147 4.67 -11.80 15.70
N MET A 148 5.40 -11.93 14.60
CA MET A 148 6.85 -11.97 14.60
C MET A 148 7.44 -11.31 13.36
N TRP A 149 8.43 -10.46 13.56
CA TRP A 149 9.26 -9.93 12.49
C TRP A 149 10.27 -10.97 12.02
N SER A 150 10.48 -11.07 10.72
CA SER A 150 11.66 -11.73 10.18
C SER A 150 12.93 -11.00 10.60
N ASP A 151 14.06 -11.71 10.57
CA ASP A 151 15.36 -11.08 10.54
C ASP A 151 15.45 -10.18 9.29
N PRO A 152 16.18 -9.07 9.35
CA PRO A 152 16.41 -8.20 8.20
C PRO A 152 17.16 -8.89 7.06
N VAL A 153 16.80 -8.58 5.81
CA VAL A 153 17.55 -9.02 4.62
C VAL A 153 17.98 -7.83 3.78
N ASP A 154 19.19 -7.88 3.25
CA ASP A 154 19.72 -6.90 2.30
C ASP A 154 19.00 -7.06 0.96
N LEU A 155 17.99 -6.23 0.75
CA LEU A 155 17.21 -6.11 -0.46
C LEU A 155 16.89 -4.63 -0.69
N ALA A 156 17.58 -4.02 -1.63
CA ALA A 156 17.26 -2.65 -2.03
C ALA A 156 15.95 -2.64 -2.81
N VAL A 157 15.00 -1.83 -2.35
CA VAL A 157 13.68 -1.65 -2.97
C VAL A 157 13.44 -0.18 -3.25
N ARG A 158 12.78 0.12 -4.36
CA ARG A 158 12.35 1.48 -4.69
C ARG A 158 10.95 1.73 -4.19
N GLN A 159 10.63 2.98 -3.97
CA GLN A 159 9.25 3.39 -3.71
C GLN A 159 8.37 3.04 -4.92
N HIS A 160 7.16 2.56 -4.66
CA HIS A 160 6.19 2.11 -5.64
C HIS A 160 6.63 0.87 -6.45
N GLU A 161 7.51 0.07 -5.90
CA GLU A 161 7.90 -1.22 -6.44
C GLU A 161 7.10 -2.36 -5.80
N ASP A 162 6.75 -3.37 -6.57
CA ASP A 162 6.09 -4.56 -6.05
C ASP A 162 7.13 -5.56 -5.52
N VAL A 163 6.94 -6.01 -4.28
CA VAL A 163 7.63 -7.16 -3.71
C VAL A 163 6.69 -8.36 -3.61
N THR A 164 7.28 -9.54 -3.61
CA THR A 164 6.58 -10.80 -3.40
C THR A 164 7.13 -11.47 -2.15
N VAL A 165 6.25 -11.82 -1.22
CA VAL A 165 6.57 -12.68 -0.08
C VAL A 165 5.99 -14.06 -0.35
N SER A 166 6.83 -15.08 -0.32
CA SER A 166 6.46 -16.49 -0.51
C SER A 166 6.55 -17.20 0.83
N LEU A 167 5.48 -17.92 1.22
CA LEU A 167 5.40 -18.69 2.46
C LEU A 167 5.06 -20.14 2.12
N PHE A 168 5.88 -21.08 2.58
CA PHE A 168 5.56 -22.50 2.50
C PHE A 168 4.82 -22.97 3.76
N LEU A 169 3.66 -23.54 3.57
CA LEU A 169 2.74 -24.06 4.57
C LEU A 169 2.73 -25.60 4.48
N PRO A 170 3.59 -26.29 5.23
CA PRO A 170 3.74 -27.75 5.11
C PRO A 170 2.56 -28.52 5.67
N GLU A 171 1.92 -27.99 6.71
CA GLU A 171 0.87 -28.62 7.47
C GLU A 171 -0.53 -28.12 7.06
N SER A 172 -1.57 -28.81 7.52
CA SER A 172 -2.95 -28.36 7.35
C SER A 172 -3.20 -27.09 8.14
N THR A 173 -3.29 -25.96 7.41
CA THR A 173 -3.40 -24.62 7.99
C THR A 173 -4.65 -23.93 7.48
N ALA A 174 -5.59 -23.66 8.39
CA ALA A 174 -6.79 -22.84 8.10
C ALA A 174 -6.59 -21.46 8.74
N PRO A 175 -6.46 -20.36 7.96
CA PRO A 175 -6.28 -19.06 8.54
C PRO A 175 -7.49 -18.64 9.37
N GLU A 176 -7.25 -18.12 10.57
CA GLU A 176 -8.27 -17.57 11.46
C GLU A 176 -8.25 -16.02 11.44
N ALA A 177 -7.27 -15.44 10.73
CA ALA A 177 -7.14 -14.02 10.44
C ALA A 177 -6.95 -13.79 8.94
N PHE A 178 -7.55 -12.73 8.39
CA PHE A 178 -7.41 -12.38 6.99
C PHE A 178 -7.70 -10.89 6.75
N HIS A 179 -7.25 -10.37 5.62
CA HIS A 179 -7.69 -9.09 5.08
C HIS A 179 -8.35 -9.35 3.72
N PRO A 180 -9.67 -9.21 3.61
CA PRO A 180 -10.43 -9.73 2.45
C PRO A 180 -10.26 -8.92 1.17
N THR A 181 -10.03 -7.60 1.26
CA THR A 181 -9.99 -6.69 0.11
C THR A 181 -8.55 -6.33 -0.25
N GLY A 182 -7.71 -7.32 -0.53
CA GLY A 182 -6.29 -7.05 -0.80
C GLY A 182 -6.00 -6.30 -2.09
N LEU A 183 -6.93 -6.27 -3.05
CA LEU A 183 -6.80 -5.61 -4.37
C LEU A 183 -5.54 -6.00 -5.15
N LYS A 184 -4.91 -7.10 -4.78
CA LYS A 184 -3.75 -7.72 -5.42
C LYS A 184 -4.01 -9.19 -5.69
N THR A 185 -3.56 -9.67 -6.83
CA THR A 185 -3.60 -11.09 -7.14
C THR A 185 -2.44 -11.79 -6.47
N HIS A 186 -2.75 -12.80 -5.66
CA HIS A 186 -1.82 -13.71 -5.00
C HIS A 186 -1.96 -15.12 -5.58
N TYR A 187 -0.94 -15.94 -5.42
CA TYR A 187 -0.88 -17.24 -6.06
C TYR A 187 -0.61 -18.34 -5.06
N ILE A 188 -1.21 -19.50 -5.28
CA ILE A 188 -1.02 -20.70 -4.46
C ILE A 188 -0.50 -21.81 -5.37
N ALA A 189 0.59 -22.48 -4.96
CA ALA A 189 1.17 -23.64 -5.64
C ALA A 189 1.32 -24.80 -4.68
N VAL A 190 1.24 -26.05 -5.19
CA VAL A 190 1.43 -27.27 -4.37
C VAL A 190 2.92 -27.52 -4.22
N GLY A 191 3.38 -27.76 -2.98
CA GLY A 191 4.78 -27.96 -2.64
C GLY A 191 5.50 -26.69 -2.21
N ASP A 192 6.80 -26.82 -1.91
CA ASP A 192 7.69 -25.69 -1.58
C ASP A 192 8.28 -25.09 -2.86
N HIS A 193 7.83 -23.89 -3.18
CA HIS A 193 8.24 -23.08 -4.33
C HIS A 193 8.66 -21.66 -3.90
N CYS A 194 9.07 -21.48 -2.64
CA CYS A 194 9.36 -20.16 -2.10
C CYS A 194 10.41 -19.40 -2.92
N GLY A 195 11.51 -20.07 -3.32
CA GLY A 195 12.61 -19.48 -4.08
C GLY A 195 12.50 -19.61 -5.60
N ASP A 196 11.43 -20.24 -6.13
CA ASP A 196 11.32 -20.47 -7.57
C ASP A 196 11.04 -19.16 -8.33
N ALA A 197 11.80 -18.92 -9.41
CA ALA A 197 11.65 -17.70 -10.21
C ALA A 197 10.26 -17.60 -10.85
N THR A 198 9.66 -18.73 -11.21
CA THR A 198 8.32 -18.84 -11.79
C THR A 198 7.51 -19.90 -11.06
N LEU A 199 6.20 -19.74 -11.00
CA LEU A 199 5.29 -20.81 -10.61
C LEU A 199 4.75 -21.45 -11.90
N ALA A 200 4.84 -22.78 -12.01
CA ALA A 200 4.35 -23.50 -13.19
C ALA A 200 2.83 -23.23 -13.38
N SER A 201 2.42 -23.06 -14.63
CA SER A 201 1.03 -22.72 -14.97
C SER A 201 0.00 -23.76 -14.56
N ALA A 202 0.42 -25.03 -14.36
CA ALA A 202 -0.45 -26.10 -13.87
C ALA A 202 -0.84 -25.90 -12.39
N ASP A 203 0.01 -25.24 -11.61
CA ASP A 203 -0.18 -25.00 -10.18
C ASP A 203 -0.71 -23.60 -9.89
N ALA A 204 -0.64 -22.69 -10.87
CA ALA A 204 -1.21 -21.34 -10.81
C ALA A 204 -2.75 -21.31 -10.86
N GLY A 205 -3.40 -22.46 -10.68
CA GLY A 205 -4.87 -22.60 -10.72
C GLY A 205 -5.62 -21.92 -9.56
N SER A 206 -4.95 -21.71 -8.45
CA SER A 206 -5.55 -21.08 -7.27
C SER A 206 -5.02 -19.66 -7.10
N ARG A 207 -5.91 -18.68 -7.32
CA ARG A 207 -5.63 -17.27 -7.10
C ARG A 207 -6.55 -16.74 -5.99
N ILE A 208 -6.01 -15.90 -5.14
CA ILE A 208 -6.78 -15.19 -4.13
C ILE A 208 -6.42 -13.70 -4.20
N THR A 209 -7.29 -12.85 -3.64
CA THR A 209 -7.03 -11.40 -3.53
C THR A 209 -6.98 -10.94 -2.08
N MET A 210 -7.08 -11.86 -1.12
CA MET A 210 -6.99 -11.57 0.31
C MET A 210 -5.55 -11.72 0.80
N TYR A 211 -5.14 -10.88 1.75
CA TYR A 211 -3.89 -11.09 2.48
C TYR A 211 -4.07 -12.05 3.65
N LEU A 212 -3.11 -12.93 3.81
CA LEU A 212 -3.04 -13.95 4.84
C LEU A 212 -1.64 -13.99 5.43
N PHE A 213 -1.50 -14.15 6.72
CA PHE A 213 -0.25 -14.40 7.46
C PHE A 213 0.82 -13.31 7.43
N VAL A 214 0.73 -12.29 6.56
CA VAL A 214 1.69 -11.17 6.49
C VAL A 214 0.97 -9.86 6.77
N SER A 215 1.33 -9.17 7.85
CA SER A 215 0.67 -7.92 8.26
C SER A 215 1.43 -6.65 7.86
N ASP A 216 2.76 -6.73 7.81
CA ASP A 216 3.59 -5.54 7.57
C ASP A 216 4.85 -5.88 6.77
N VAL A 217 5.31 -4.92 5.98
CA VAL A 217 6.64 -4.88 5.38
C VAL A 217 7.28 -3.54 5.73
N GLN A 218 8.41 -3.60 6.42
CA GLN A 218 9.23 -2.43 6.71
C GLN A 218 10.50 -2.42 5.87
N VAL A 219 10.96 -1.21 5.56
CA VAL A 219 12.24 -0.97 4.88
C VAL A 219 13.16 -0.15 5.76
N LEU A 220 14.47 -0.34 5.59
CA LEU A 220 15.49 0.48 6.23
C LEU A 220 15.68 1.76 5.43
N ALA A 221 14.97 2.81 5.82
CA ALA A 221 14.88 4.11 5.14
C ALA A 221 15.56 5.24 5.95
N PRO A 222 15.72 6.45 5.38
CA PRO A 222 16.16 7.61 6.14
C PRO A 222 15.31 7.83 7.40
N ALA A 223 15.93 8.16 8.52
CA ALA A 223 15.26 8.25 9.83
C ALA A 223 14.18 9.35 9.88
N GLU A 224 14.32 10.37 9.06
CA GLU A 224 13.38 11.48 8.89
C GLU A 224 12.14 11.11 8.07
N SER A 225 12.13 9.97 7.38
CA SER A 225 10.98 9.52 6.56
C SER A 225 9.68 9.61 7.36
N LYS A 226 8.62 10.07 6.72
CA LYS A 226 7.30 10.28 7.33
C LYS A 226 6.32 9.20 6.91
N VAL A 227 5.39 8.86 7.81
CA VAL A 227 4.29 7.94 7.54
C VAL A 227 2.96 8.67 7.68
N ILE A 228 2.12 8.54 6.69
CA ILE A 228 0.70 8.91 6.71
C ILE A 228 -0.08 7.61 6.81
N VAL A 229 -0.95 7.51 7.80
CA VAL A 229 -1.88 6.37 7.92
C VAL A 229 -3.27 6.81 7.48
N ALA A 230 -3.86 6.07 6.55
CA ALA A 230 -5.27 6.20 6.18
C ALA A 230 -6.08 5.15 6.94
N LEU A 231 -6.79 5.58 7.99
CA LEU A 231 -7.66 4.73 8.79
C LEU A 231 -9.09 4.87 8.30
N GLY A 232 -9.79 3.74 8.09
CA GLY A 232 -11.16 3.81 7.61
C GLY A 232 -11.78 2.44 7.32
N ASP A 233 -12.90 2.49 6.65
CA ASP A 233 -13.71 1.33 6.25
C ASP A 233 -13.41 0.86 4.79
N SER A 234 -14.39 0.21 4.16
CA SER A 234 -14.28 -0.29 2.77
C SER A 234 -13.93 0.78 1.74
N ILE A 235 -14.27 2.05 2.00
CA ILE A 235 -13.97 3.16 1.09
C ILE A 235 -12.48 3.51 1.17
N THR A 236 -11.87 3.43 2.33
CA THR A 236 -10.42 3.59 2.48
C THR A 236 -9.68 2.34 1.99
N ASP A 237 -10.18 1.16 2.31
CA ASP A 237 -9.69 -0.14 1.84
C ASP A 237 -9.62 -0.20 0.29
N GLY A 238 -10.59 0.42 -0.39
CA GLY A 238 -10.64 0.52 -1.85
C GLY A 238 -11.62 -0.46 -2.50
N ALA A 239 -12.65 -0.90 -1.75
CA ALA A 239 -13.67 -1.80 -2.28
C ALA A 239 -14.26 -1.28 -3.60
N ALA A 240 -14.43 -2.16 -4.59
CA ALA A 240 -14.82 -1.88 -5.97
C ALA A 240 -13.77 -1.20 -6.87
N ALA A 241 -12.56 -0.94 -6.38
CA ALA A 241 -11.43 -0.64 -7.26
C ALA A 241 -10.98 -1.90 -8.01
N ALA A 242 -10.37 -1.70 -9.17
CA ALA A 242 -9.84 -2.81 -9.97
C ALA A 242 -8.58 -3.40 -9.32
N ASN A 243 -8.50 -4.73 -9.32
CA ASN A 243 -7.34 -5.46 -8.80
C ASN A 243 -6.06 -5.12 -9.59
N ASP A 244 -4.93 -5.22 -8.93
CA ASP A 244 -3.57 -5.05 -9.46
C ASP A 244 -3.23 -3.64 -10.00
N LEU A 245 -4.13 -2.65 -9.86
CA LEU A 245 -3.89 -1.29 -10.33
C LEU A 245 -3.33 -0.34 -9.26
N ASN A 246 -3.34 -0.75 -7.97
CA ASN A 246 -2.96 0.14 -6.86
C ASN A 246 -3.72 1.48 -6.96
N ALA A 247 -5.04 1.40 -6.94
CA ALA A 247 -5.93 2.50 -7.31
C ALA A 247 -6.89 2.94 -6.21
N ALA A 248 -6.78 2.41 -5.00
CA ALA A 248 -7.44 2.98 -3.83
C ALA A 248 -6.96 4.43 -3.61
N TRP A 249 -7.78 5.31 -3.03
CA TRP A 249 -7.39 6.71 -2.87
C TRP A 249 -6.08 6.93 -2.08
N PRO A 250 -5.71 6.08 -1.08
CA PRO A 250 -4.40 6.19 -0.43
C PRO A 250 -3.24 5.84 -1.36
N ASP A 251 -3.44 4.90 -2.32
CA ASP A 251 -2.44 4.57 -3.33
C ASP A 251 -2.21 5.73 -4.28
N VAL A 252 -3.29 6.41 -4.68
CA VAL A 252 -3.22 7.60 -5.54
C VAL A 252 -2.48 8.72 -4.83
N LEU A 253 -2.79 8.98 -3.55
CA LEU A 253 -2.07 9.96 -2.74
C LEU A 253 -0.58 9.61 -2.65
N SER A 254 -0.24 8.35 -2.36
CA SER A 254 1.14 7.87 -2.28
C SER A 254 1.93 8.18 -3.56
N LYS A 255 1.33 7.93 -4.72
CA LYS A 255 1.97 8.21 -6.02
C LYS A 255 2.19 9.71 -6.27
N ARG A 256 1.33 10.57 -5.71
CA ARG A 256 1.42 12.03 -5.85
C ARG A 256 2.35 12.67 -4.83
N LEU A 257 2.53 12.03 -3.68
CA LEU A 257 3.35 12.53 -2.57
C LEU A 257 4.47 11.53 -2.23
N PRO A 258 5.45 11.31 -3.11
CA PRO A 258 6.56 10.41 -2.83
C PRO A 258 7.54 10.99 -1.80
N ALA A 259 7.61 12.32 -1.70
CA ALA A 259 8.43 13.05 -0.74
C ALA A 259 7.82 14.43 -0.48
N LEU A 260 8.21 15.04 0.64
CA LEU A 260 7.94 16.46 0.94
C LEU A 260 8.82 17.39 0.10
N PRO A 261 8.53 18.70 0.05
CA PRO A 261 9.33 19.66 -0.72
C PRO A 261 10.82 19.71 -0.34
N ASP A 262 11.14 19.38 0.90
CA ASP A 262 12.54 19.29 1.40
C ASP A 262 13.24 17.96 1.04
N GLY A 263 12.56 17.06 0.32
CA GLY A 263 13.08 15.76 -0.07
C GLY A 263 12.83 14.64 0.96
N THR A 264 12.20 14.92 2.10
CA THR A 264 11.86 13.91 3.11
C THR A 264 10.91 12.85 2.51
N PRO A 265 11.29 11.56 2.46
CA PRO A 265 10.43 10.52 1.86
C PRO A 265 9.14 10.31 2.66
N VAL A 266 8.04 10.02 1.95
CA VAL A 266 6.72 9.80 2.55
C VAL A 266 6.18 8.42 2.17
N SER A 267 5.72 7.68 3.18
CA SER A 267 4.93 6.45 3.03
C SER A 267 3.45 6.73 3.33
N VAL A 268 2.54 6.21 2.51
CA VAL A 268 1.08 6.29 2.78
C VAL A 268 0.56 4.87 2.99
N ILE A 269 0.24 4.53 4.24
CA ILE A 269 -0.23 3.20 4.63
C ILE A 269 -1.75 3.17 4.68
N ASN A 270 -2.34 2.16 4.01
CA ASN A 270 -3.78 1.94 3.99
C ASN A 270 -4.19 0.96 5.10
N MET A 271 -4.92 1.45 6.09
CA MET A 271 -5.50 0.69 7.20
C MET A 271 -7.04 0.65 7.12
N GLY A 272 -7.56 0.63 5.90
CA GLY A 272 -8.98 0.40 5.63
C GLY A 272 -9.38 -1.05 5.93
N ILE A 273 -10.61 -1.26 6.37
CA ILE A 273 -11.20 -2.58 6.58
C ILE A 273 -12.64 -2.57 6.07
N GLY A 274 -12.98 -3.52 5.19
CA GLY A 274 -14.33 -3.68 4.67
C GLY A 274 -15.38 -3.79 5.79
N SER A 275 -16.44 -2.98 5.72
CA SER A 275 -17.55 -2.93 6.69
C SER A 275 -17.18 -2.54 8.13
N ASN A 276 -15.99 -2.02 8.39
CA ASN A 276 -15.56 -1.60 9.72
C ASN A 276 -16.44 -0.46 10.25
N ARG A 277 -16.57 -0.39 11.57
CA ARG A 277 -17.22 0.70 12.33
C ARG A 277 -16.16 1.46 13.09
N LEU A 278 -16.42 2.76 13.28
CA LEU A 278 -15.51 3.55 14.11
C LEU A 278 -15.61 3.14 15.58
N VAL A 279 -16.84 2.96 16.09
CA VAL A 279 -17.04 2.82 17.55
C VAL A 279 -18.15 1.85 17.96
N THR A 280 -19.16 1.56 17.13
CA THR A 280 -20.41 0.97 17.62
C THR A 280 -20.38 -0.53 17.80
N ALA A 281 -19.74 -1.29 16.91
CA ALA A 281 -19.76 -2.75 16.99
C ALA A 281 -18.55 -3.40 16.32
N ASP A 282 -18.09 -4.53 16.87
CA ASP A 282 -17.00 -5.34 16.33
C ASP A 282 -17.49 -6.34 15.24
N ALA A 283 -18.55 -6.00 14.52
CA ALA A 283 -19.17 -6.88 13.54
C ALA A 283 -18.31 -7.19 12.32
N ALA A 284 -17.29 -6.35 12.05
CA ALA A 284 -16.27 -6.57 11.04
C ALA A 284 -14.87 -6.39 11.67
N GLY A 285 -14.58 -7.23 12.68
CA GLY A 285 -13.38 -7.12 13.51
C GLY A 285 -13.41 -5.94 14.50
N PRO A 286 -12.29 -5.65 15.16
CA PRO A 286 -12.19 -4.54 16.10
C PRO A 286 -12.55 -3.22 15.44
N THR A 287 -13.29 -2.36 16.15
CA THR A 287 -13.67 -1.04 15.65
C THR A 287 -12.43 -0.18 15.37
N GLY A 288 -12.57 0.84 14.52
CA GLY A 288 -11.51 1.79 14.21
C GLY A 288 -10.89 2.38 15.46
N PHE A 289 -11.72 2.69 16.47
CA PHE A 289 -11.25 3.18 17.77
C PHE A 289 -10.42 2.14 18.54
N LYS A 290 -10.84 0.86 18.57
CA LYS A 290 -10.10 -0.21 19.26
C LYS A 290 -8.77 -0.55 18.60
N ARG A 291 -8.68 -0.43 17.28
CA ARG A 291 -7.45 -0.71 16.53
C ARG A 291 -6.54 0.52 16.33
N LEU A 292 -6.97 1.69 16.84
CA LEU A 292 -6.22 2.95 16.70
C LEU A 292 -4.79 2.85 17.24
N GLU A 293 -4.59 2.19 18.39
CA GLU A 293 -3.25 2.02 18.98
C GLU A 293 -2.34 1.21 18.05
N ASP A 294 -2.79 0.04 17.60
CA ASP A 294 -1.99 -0.88 16.79
C ASP A 294 -1.78 -0.38 15.35
N ASP A 295 -2.83 0.22 14.76
CA ASP A 295 -2.83 0.61 13.36
C ASP A 295 -2.23 2.00 13.11
N VAL A 296 -2.15 2.85 14.15
CA VAL A 296 -1.73 4.25 14.00
C VAL A 296 -0.71 4.65 15.06
N LEU A 297 -1.09 4.62 16.35
CA LEU A 297 -0.36 5.33 17.40
C LEU A 297 0.97 4.68 17.78
N SER A 298 1.09 3.36 17.66
CA SER A 298 2.31 2.58 17.96
C SER A 298 3.23 2.43 16.76
N ARG A 299 2.83 2.89 15.56
CA ARG A 299 3.65 2.75 14.35
C ARG A 299 4.79 3.76 14.32
N PRO A 300 5.95 3.37 13.76
CA PRO A 300 7.08 4.27 13.67
C PRO A 300 6.81 5.42 12.69
N ASN A 301 7.27 6.61 13.04
CA ASN A 301 7.31 7.79 12.18
C ASN A 301 5.94 8.27 11.66
N VAL A 302 4.83 7.86 12.29
CA VAL A 302 3.51 8.38 11.92
C VAL A 302 3.46 9.88 12.21
N TRP A 303 3.14 10.63 11.18
CA TRP A 303 3.13 12.08 11.20
C TRP A 303 1.72 12.65 10.95
N ARG A 304 0.93 11.92 10.15
CA ARG A 304 -0.46 12.28 9.86
C ARG A 304 -1.35 11.04 9.92
N LEU A 305 -2.54 11.24 10.43
CA LEU A 305 -3.66 10.32 10.31
C LEU A 305 -4.70 10.96 9.38
N ILE A 306 -5.15 10.23 8.35
CA ILE A 306 -6.33 10.59 7.57
C ILE A 306 -7.45 9.64 7.99
N LEU A 307 -8.56 10.20 8.51
CA LEU A 307 -9.68 9.42 9.06
C LEU A 307 -10.90 9.54 8.15
N LEU A 308 -11.32 8.43 7.56
CA LEU A 308 -12.56 8.29 6.79
C LEU A 308 -13.32 7.04 7.26
N GLU A 309 -14.12 7.16 8.30
CA GLU A 309 -14.87 6.06 8.88
C GLU A 309 -16.12 6.58 9.57
N GLY A 310 -17.18 5.76 9.72
CA GLY A 310 -18.42 6.11 10.39
C GLY A 310 -19.68 5.82 9.60
N ILE A 311 -19.61 5.64 8.28
CA ILE A 311 -20.79 5.35 7.46
C ILE A 311 -21.44 4.01 7.81
N ASN A 312 -20.66 3.05 8.33
CA ASN A 312 -21.18 1.75 8.76
C ASN A 312 -21.82 1.82 10.14
N ASP A 313 -21.32 2.66 11.03
CA ASP A 313 -21.97 2.97 12.31
C ASP A 313 -23.37 3.54 12.09
N ILE A 314 -23.50 4.50 11.16
CA ILE A 314 -24.77 5.09 10.78
C ILE A 314 -25.69 4.04 10.14
N SER A 315 -25.18 3.29 9.17
CA SER A 315 -26.02 2.50 8.28
C SER A 315 -26.48 1.17 8.85
N TYR A 316 -25.66 0.53 9.69
CA TYR A 316 -25.97 -0.78 10.27
C TYR A 316 -26.40 -0.70 11.72
N GLU A 317 -25.83 0.24 12.48
CA GLU A 317 -26.05 0.37 13.91
C GLU A 317 -26.97 1.56 14.26
N GLN A 318 -27.33 2.38 13.25
CA GLN A 318 -28.15 3.58 13.40
C GLN A 318 -27.59 4.54 14.47
N ALA A 319 -26.26 4.60 14.54
CA ALA A 319 -25.58 5.47 15.49
C ALA A 319 -25.99 6.93 15.31
N PRO A 320 -26.35 7.65 16.37
CA PRO A 320 -26.60 9.08 16.29
C PRO A 320 -25.31 9.85 16.02
N ALA A 321 -25.43 11.05 15.45
CA ALA A 321 -24.26 11.87 15.09
C ALA A 321 -23.34 12.17 16.28
N GLU A 322 -23.92 12.40 17.46
CA GLU A 322 -23.20 12.70 18.69
C GLU A 322 -22.23 11.56 19.10
N THR A 323 -22.63 10.32 18.87
CA THR A 323 -21.76 9.13 19.15
C THR A 323 -20.52 9.15 18.27
N LEU A 324 -20.66 9.42 16.98
CA LEU A 324 -19.54 9.51 16.06
C LEU A 324 -18.66 10.72 16.33
N ILE A 325 -19.28 11.88 16.61
CA ILE A 325 -18.57 13.12 16.97
C ILE A 325 -17.69 12.90 18.20
N ALA A 326 -18.25 12.31 19.26
CA ALA A 326 -17.49 12.01 20.47
C ALA A 326 -16.31 11.03 20.18
N ALA A 327 -16.52 10.05 19.31
CA ALA A 327 -15.44 9.13 18.89
C ALA A 327 -14.35 9.84 18.08
N TYR A 328 -14.71 10.72 17.14
CA TYR A 328 -13.75 11.54 16.41
C TYR A 328 -12.92 12.42 17.34
N GLU A 329 -13.53 13.08 18.31
CA GLU A 329 -12.82 13.89 19.31
C GLU A 329 -11.79 13.06 20.06
N GLN A 330 -12.15 11.85 20.52
CA GLN A 330 -11.22 10.95 21.20
C GLN A 330 -10.08 10.50 20.29
N VAL A 331 -10.35 10.18 19.01
CA VAL A 331 -9.29 9.82 18.03
C VAL A 331 -8.33 11.00 17.86
N ILE A 332 -8.85 12.22 17.70
CA ILE A 332 -8.06 13.44 17.54
C ILE A 332 -7.18 13.67 18.78
N ASP A 333 -7.77 13.62 19.97
CA ASP A 333 -7.04 13.86 21.22
C ASP A 333 -5.93 12.82 21.45
N ASN A 334 -6.20 11.53 21.15
CA ASN A 334 -5.21 10.46 21.27
C ASN A 334 -4.06 10.63 20.25
N ALA A 335 -4.37 11.03 19.02
CA ALA A 335 -3.37 11.28 17.98
C ALA A 335 -2.52 12.51 18.32
N HIS A 336 -3.16 13.62 18.75
CA HIS A 336 -2.47 14.84 19.15
C HIS A 336 -1.54 14.61 20.36
N ALA A 337 -1.94 13.76 21.32
CA ALA A 337 -1.09 13.36 22.45
C ALA A 337 0.23 12.67 22.01
N ARG A 338 0.28 12.14 20.80
CA ARG A 338 1.47 11.53 20.16
C ARG A 338 2.14 12.45 19.12
N GLY A 339 1.69 13.71 18.99
CA GLY A 339 2.19 14.66 17.99
C GLY A 339 1.75 14.36 16.56
N ILE A 340 0.72 13.52 16.39
CA ILE A 340 0.17 13.13 15.08
C ILE A 340 -0.98 14.08 14.75
N LYS A 341 -0.90 14.81 13.64
CA LYS A 341 -2.01 15.65 13.15
C LYS A 341 -3.06 14.78 12.46
N VAL A 342 -4.33 15.17 12.59
CA VAL A 342 -5.47 14.41 12.07
C VAL A 342 -6.21 15.19 11.00
N VAL A 343 -6.31 14.57 9.81
CA VAL A 343 -7.08 15.07 8.68
C VAL A 343 -8.40 14.31 8.62
N GLY A 344 -9.51 15.01 8.82
CA GLY A 344 -10.85 14.43 8.74
C GLY A 344 -11.35 14.40 7.30
N ALA A 345 -11.98 13.31 6.88
CA ALA A 345 -12.61 13.22 5.58
C ALA A 345 -14.14 13.10 5.70
N THR A 346 -14.87 13.80 4.84
CA THR A 346 -16.34 13.75 4.83
C THR A 346 -16.86 12.41 4.32
N LEU A 347 -17.91 11.89 4.96
CA LEU A 347 -18.61 10.67 4.55
C LEU A 347 -19.30 10.88 3.20
N LEU A 348 -19.16 9.92 2.30
CA LEU A 348 -19.68 10.01 0.93
C LEU A 348 -21.21 10.00 0.89
N PRO A 349 -21.85 10.53 -0.19
CA PRO A 349 -23.29 10.44 -0.39
C PRO A 349 -23.76 9.00 -0.49
N ILE A 350 -24.97 8.70 -0.01
CA ILE A 350 -25.52 7.33 0.05
C ILE A 350 -26.84 7.13 -0.67
N GLN A 351 -27.45 8.15 -1.27
CA GLN A 351 -28.74 8.01 -1.93
C GLN A 351 -28.67 7.00 -3.08
N ASN A 352 -29.72 6.22 -3.23
CA ASN A 352 -29.88 5.09 -4.14
C ASN A 352 -29.08 3.83 -3.74
N SER A 353 -28.36 3.85 -2.63
CA SER A 353 -27.67 2.68 -2.09
C SER A 353 -28.57 1.88 -1.14
N ARG A 354 -28.10 0.69 -0.75
CA ARG A 354 -28.76 -0.10 0.30
C ARG A 354 -28.72 0.57 1.70
N LYS A 355 -27.96 1.65 1.85
CA LYS A 355 -27.82 2.44 3.08
C LYS A 355 -28.77 3.66 3.11
N ASP A 356 -29.44 3.91 2.00
CA ASP A 356 -30.31 5.08 1.82
C ASP A 356 -31.57 5.00 2.66
N THR A 357 -31.59 5.75 3.73
CA THR A 357 -32.79 6.09 4.51
C THR A 357 -32.75 7.57 4.91
N PRO A 358 -33.91 8.23 5.09
CA PRO A 358 -33.92 9.62 5.54
C PRO A 358 -33.18 9.85 6.86
N ALA A 359 -33.21 8.88 7.78
CA ALA A 359 -32.52 8.97 9.07
C ALA A 359 -31.00 8.87 8.88
N ASN A 360 -30.51 7.90 8.10
CA ASN A 360 -29.09 7.74 7.82
C ASN A 360 -28.51 8.98 7.11
N GLU A 361 -29.26 9.53 6.15
CA GLU A 361 -28.83 10.73 5.44
C GLU A 361 -28.79 11.96 6.36
N ALA A 362 -29.79 12.14 7.23
CA ALA A 362 -29.79 13.23 8.20
C ALA A 362 -28.59 13.15 9.17
N THR A 363 -28.30 11.94 9.67
CA THR A 363 -27.13 11.70 10.54
C THR A 363 -25.82 11.96 9.78
N ARG A 364 -25.69 11.44 8.56
CA ARG A 364 -24.50 11.64 7.72
C ARG A 364 -24.24 13.14 7.47
N GLN A 365 -25.28 13.91 7.16
CA GLN A 365 -25.17 15.35 6.95
C GLN A 365 -24.77 16.09 8.24
N ALA A 366 -25.32 15.69 9.38
CA ALA A 366 -24.93 16.28 10.68
C ALA A 366 -23.44 16.00 10.99
N VAL A 367 -22.98 14.77 10.75
CA VAL A 367 -21.56 14.41 10.92
C VAL A 367 -20.68 15.20 9.94
N ASN A 368 -21.03 15.25 8.66
CA ASN A 368 -20.25 16.00 7.67
C ASN A 368 -20.20 17.51 7.95
N LYS A 369 -21.29 18.06 8.44
CA LYS A 369 -21.31 19.46 8.91
C LYS A 369 -20.31 19.66 10.03
N TRP A 370 -20.31 18.81 11.05
CA TRP A 370 -19.36 18.88 12.15
C TRP A 370 -17.91 18.74 11.67
N ILE A 371 -17.62 17.76 10.76
CA ILE A 371 -16.28 17.60 10.19
C ILE A 371 -15.78 18.89 9.54
N ARG A 372 -16.65 19.61 8.82
CA ARG A 372 -16.29 20.86 8.13
C ARG A 372 -16.15 22.06 9.05
N GLU A 373 -17.00 22.18 10.08
CA GLU A 373 -17.20 23.43 10.81
C GLU A 373 -16.64 23.41 12.23
N SER A 374 -16.33 22.25 12.80
CA SER A 374 -15.88 22.16 14.20
C SER A 374 -14.48 22.70 14.44
N HIS A 375 -13.65 22.76 13.39
CA HIS A 375 -12.21 23.10 13.48
C HIS A 375 -11.42 22.19 14.46
N ARG A 376 -11.93 20.98 14.74
CA ARG A 376 -11.24 19.99 15.57
C ARG A 376 -10.18 19.23 14.80
N PHE A 377 -10.42 18.93 13.53
CA PHE A 377 -9.43 18.36 12.63
C PHE A 377 -8.39 19.42 12.22
N ASP A 378 -7.12 19.01 12.07
CA ASP A 378 -6.06 19.89 11.57
C ASP A 378 -6.29 20.30 10.11
N ALA A 379 -6.98 19.46 9.34
CA ALA A 379 -7.45 19.74 7.98
C ALA A 379 -8.66 18.88 7.62
N VAL A 380 -9.35 19.23 6.55
CA VAL A 380 -10.54 18.51 6.07
C VAL A 380 -10.40 18.16 4.60
N LEU A 381 -10.67 16.90 4.24
CA LEU A 381 -10.86 16.41 2.88
C LEU A 381 -12.36 16.31 2.59
N ASP A 382 -12.85 17.15 1.70
CA ASP A 382 -14.28 17.15 1.35
C ASP A 382 -14.59 16.14 0.23
N PHE A 383 -14.40 14.86 0.52
CA PHE A 383 -14.63 13.77 -0.44
C PHE A 383 -16.08 13.66 -0.89
N GLU A 384 -17.04 14.10 -0.04
CA GLU A 384 -18.45 14.19 -0.46
C GLU A 384 -18.57 15.06 -1.71
N LYS A 385 -17.98 16.26 -1.73
CA LYS A 385 -18.04 17.16 -2.88
C LYS A 385 -17.32 16.63 -4.12
N VAL A 386 -16.28 15.82 -3.92
CA VAL A 386 -15.52 15.23 -5.04
C VAL A 386 -16.35 14.25 -5.85
N VAL A 387 -17.12 13.40 -5.16
CA VAL A 387 -17.83 12.28 -5.82
C VAL A 387 -19.32 12.54 -6.04
N GLN A 388 -19.89 13.57 -5.44
CA GLN A 388 -21.33 13.86 -5.55
C GLN A 388 -21.77 14.16 -6.97
N ASP A 389 -22.98 13.77 -7.33
CA ASP A 389 -23.61 14.13 -8.58
C ASP A 389 -24.00 15.62 -8.55
N PRO A 390 -23.51 16.47 -9.49
CA PRO A 390 -23.85 17.89 -9.50
C PRO A 390 -25.35 18.18 -9.63
N GLN A 391 -26.14 17.26 -10.18
CA GLN A 391 -27.60 17.40 -10.32
C GLN A 391 -28.36 16.87 -9.11
N ASN A 392 -27.74 16.00 -8.30
CA ASN A 392 -28.30 15.46 -7.08
C ASN A 392 -27.19 15.16 -6.07
N PRO A 393 -26.79 16.12 -5.25
CA PRO A 393 -25.67 15.98 -4.31
C PRO A 393 -25.82 14.88 -3.24
N LEU A 394 -26.99 14.31 -3.09
CA LEU A 394 -27.25 13.24 -2.10
C LEU A 394 -26.75 11.86 -2.57
N ARG A 395 -26.30 11.73 -3.82
CA ARG A 395 -25.77 10.48 -4.37
C ARG A 395 -24.40 10.66 -4.99
N ILE A 396 -23.65 9.56 -5.06
CA ILE A 396 -22.43 9.48 -5.85
C ILE A 396 -22.80 9.56 -7.34
N ARG A 397 -22.02 10.27 -8.11
CA ARG A 397 -22.14 10.35 -9.57
C ARG A 397 -22.10 8.94 -10.18
N ARG A 398 -23.05 8.63 -11.07
CA ARG A 398 -23.29 7.25 -11.56
C ARG A 398 -22.07 6.62 -12.24
N ASP A 399 -21.28 7.39 -12.92
CA ASP A 399 -20.05 6.92 -13.60
C ASP A 399 -18.91 6.61 -12.64
N LEU A 400 -19.03 7.01 -11.36
CA LEU A 400 -18.02 6.80 -10.33
C LEU A 400 -18.33 5.65 -9.37
N THR A 401 -19.45 4.95 -9.54
CA THR A 401 -19.89 3.90 -8.62
C THR A 401 -20.76 2.87 -9.33
N THR A 402 -20.83 1.66 -8.75
CA THR A 402 -21.77 0.61 -9.21
C THR A 402 -22.87 0.34 -8.21
N ASP A 403 -22.73 0.73 -6.95
CA ASP A 403 -23.67 0.44 -5.85
C ASP A 403 -24.08 1.68 -5.03
N TYR A 404 -23.64 2.87 -5.42
CA TYR A 404 -23.85 4.15 -4.74
C TYR A 404 -23.33 4.21 -3.29
N VAL A 405 -22.38 3.32 -2.94
CA VAL A 405 -21.63 3.33 -1.67
C VAL A 405 -20.13 3.46 -1.95
N HIS A 406 -19.63 2.57 -2.82
CA HIS A 406 -18.21 2.45 -3.08
C HIS A 406 -17.85 3.15 -4.40
N PRO A 407 -16.91 4.07 -4.40
CA PRO A 407 -16.32 4.57 -5.63
C PRO A 407 -15.69 3.43 -6.43
N ASN A 408 -15.79 3.50 -7.75
CA ASN A 408 -15.00 2.64 -8.63
C ASN A 408 -13.56 3.19 -8.77
N THR A 409 -12.73 2.54 -9.58
CA THR A 409 -11.34 2.95 -9.83
C THR A 409 -11.19 4.43 -10.17
N GLU A 410 -12.09 4.96 -11.00
CA GLU A 410 -12.08 6.38 -11.39
C GLU A 410 -12.50 7.30 -10.23
N GLY A 411 -13.51 6.90 -9.45
CA GLY A 411 -13.93 7.64 -8.27
C GLY A 411 -12.81 7.74 -7.24
N TYR A 412 -12.10 6.67 -6.97
CA TYR A 412 -10.94 6.68 -6.08
C TYR A 412 -9.78 7.52 -6.62
N ARG A 413 -9.55 7.48 -7.94
CA ARG A 413 -8.57 8.35 -8.58
C ARG A 413 -8.88 9.83 -8.32
N LEU A 414 -10.13 10.23 -8.54
CA LEU A 414 -10.57 11.61 -8.28
C LEU A 414 -10.44 12.00 -6.80
N MET A 415 -10.80 11.11 -5.86
CA MET A 415 -10.60 11.34 -4.43
C MET A 415 -9.13 11.58 -4.10
N GLY A 416 -8.25 10.67 -4.51
CA GLY A 416 -6.81 10.80 -4.25
C GLY A 416 -6.19 12.04 -4.93
N GLU A 417 -6.64 12.41 -6.12
CA GLU A 417 -6.19 13.60 -6.85
C GLU A 417 -6.69 14.91 -6.26
N SER A 418 -7.84 14.91 -5.60
CA SER A 418 -8.42 16.10 -4.97
C SER A 418 -7.67 16.55 -3.71
N ILE A 419 -6.84 15.70 -3.13
CA ILE A 419 -6.08 16.02 -1.94
C ILE A 419 -5.02 17.06 -2.29
N SER A 420 -5.11 18.28 -1.71
CA SER A 420 -4.04 19.27 -1.86
C SER A 420 -2.77 18.80 -1.16
N LEU A 421 -1.64 18.86 -1.85
CA LEU A 421 -0.35 18.51 -1.27
C LEU A 421 0.16 19.55 -0.27
N ASP A 422 -0.37 20.78 -0.31
CA ASP A 422 -0.07 21.85 0.67
C ASP A 422 -0.45 21.45 2.12
N LEU A 423 -1.38 20.49 2.27
CA LEU A 423 -1.73 19.94 3.60
C LEU A 423 -0.57 19.20 4.28
N PHE A 424 0.49 18.92 3.54
CA PHE A 424 1.64 18.15 4.00
C PHE A 424 2.94 18.98 4.05
N GLU A 425 2.83 20.28 3.86
CA GLU A 425 3.92 21.25 4.03
C GLU A 425 4.13 21.70 5.49
#